data_be100f71729ffe99380a8d913ceb4bad
#
_entry.id   be100f71729ffe99380a8d913ceb4bad
#
_cell.length_a   1.000
_cell.length_b   1.000
_cell.length_c   1.000
_cell.angle_alpha   90.00
_cell.angle_beta   90.00
_cell.angle_gamma   90.00
#
_symmetry.space_group_name_H-M   'P 1'
#
loop_
_entity.id
_entity.type
_entity.pdbx_description
1 polymer ?
#
loop_
_entity_poly.entity_id
_entity_poly.type
_entity_poly.pdbx_seq_one_letter_code
_entity_poly.pdbx_strand_id
1 'polypeptide(L)'
;VNQPTEPLDMDVCAQEPIHIPGLIQPYGVLLVIEPADGRIVQASSTAADLLGVPMDALLGTPYTQVLELPDAQPFAVDDQPQHLLHADVRFPQRSAPTDHPWVAAWHLYPEQWLVEIEPRDARLMDVTLREALPLLRSIERDAGIDEAAVRAAKGLRSMIGFDRVMVYRFDEEWNGDVIAEARQPELEAYLGLHYPASDIPAQARALYLRNRVRQIADVRYQPSPIQPTLHPRLGTPVDLSDVSLRSVSPVHLEYLANMGVSATLVSSIVVNDALWGLISCHHYSPHFTSHAMRDATDAVTRALAGRIGALQAVGRARLESVLLTIREKLITDFNDAEHLTVDMLADMAPDLMDVVDADGVAIFHGNEISRHGSVPDAEALRRIREHLESEHHDALREDAVGALHVDAIGEVFPELADLAPLAAGFIFVPLMPQSRSALLWTRREQVQQVKWAGNPQLAKLQDIPNSRLSPRNSFDLWQQTVRGRARRWSPLHLESARSLRVLIELMERKRFQQDFTLLEASLSRLRDGGGHYRTRCQGRRAPADVRQPGVRRTQPDRSGRLDRLRHPCPAGRRCRPWQGRTARRGAAPGPRRLCHLAAAHP
;
A
#
# COMPACT_ATOMS: atom_id res chain seq x y z
N VAL A 1 38.30 -5.41 -20.31
CA VAL A 1 38.12 -6.05 -18.99
C VAL A 1 37.22 -5.11 -18.20
N ASN A 2 35.90 -5.29 -18.36
CA ASN A 2 34.91 -4.54 -17.60
C ASN A 2 34.64 -5.32 -16.30
N GLN A 3 34.99 -4.74 -15.17
CA GLN A 3 34.49 -5.17 -13.87
C GLN A 3 33.01 -4.79 -13.76
N PRO A 4 32.14 -5.64 -13.19
CA PRO A 4 30.77 -5.26 -12.91
C PRO A 4 30.76 -4.17 -11.84
N THR A 5 30.23 -3.01 -12.19
CA THR A 5 29.93 -1.92 -11.25
C THR A 5 28.87 -2.43 -10.25
N GLU A 6 29.24 -2.47 -8.97
CA GLU A 6 28.29 -2.70 -7.88
C GLU A 6 27.12 -1.71 -7.96
N PRO A 7 25.89 -2.13 -7.65
CA PRO A 7 24.74 -1.23 -7.64
C PRO A 7 24.95 -0.16 -6.57
N LEU A 8 24.90 1.10 -6.99
CA LEU A 8 25.05 2.29 -6.15
C LEU A 8 23.96 2.34 -5.07
N ASP A 9 24.43 2.62 -3.86
CA ASP A 9 23.65 2.64 -2.62
C ASP A 9 22.64 3.81 -2.64
N MET A 10 21.39 3.51 -3.01
CA MET A 10 20.23 4.42 -2.89
C MET A 10 19.91 4.76 -1.42
N ASP A 11 20.62 4.15 -0.48
CA ASP A 11 20.34 4.25 0.96
C ASP A 11 20.87 5.54 1.60
N VAL A 12 21.78 6.28 0.99
CA VAL A 12 22.35 7.48 1.62
C VAL A 12 21.33 8.60 1.77
N CYS A 13 20.49 8.85 0.75
CA CYS A 13 19.39 9.81 0.87
C CYS A 13 18.28 9.30 1.80
N ALA A 14 18.08 7.98 1.85
CA ALA A 14 17.08 7.36 2.72
C ALA A 14 17.48 7.37 4.20
N GLN A 15 18.77 7.61 4.52
CA GLN A 15 19.30 7.66 5.88
C GLN A 15 19.29 9.06 6.49
N GLU A 16 18.99 10.13 5.72
CA GLU A 16 18.89 11.49 6.28
C GLU A 16 17.75 11.52 7.33
N PRO A 17 18.05 11.92 8.60
CA PRO A 17 17.05 11.97 9.64
C PRO A 17 16.16 13.21 9.51
N ILE A 18 15.38 13.28 8.44
CA ILE A 18 14.55 14.45 8.08
C ILE A 18 13.46 14.80 9.10
N HIS A 19 13.22 13.94 10.10
CA HIS A 19 12.27 14.17 11.19
C HIS A 19 12.87 14.95 12.35
N ILE A 20 14.20 15.03 12.47
CA ILE A 20 14.92 15.75 13.54
C ILE A 20 15.92 16.78 12.98
N PRO A 21 15.52 17.67 12.06
CA PRO A 21 16.45 18.62 11.44
C PRO A 21 17.00 19.67 12.42
N GLY A 22 16.42 19.83 13.62
CA GLY A 22 16.75 20.85 14.59
C GLY A 22 16.42 22.29 14.14
N LEU A 23 15.64 22.42 13.08
CA LEU A 23 15.35 23.66 12.36
C LEU A 23 13.86 23.72 12.00
N ILE A 24 13.30 24.94 11.95
CA ILE A 24 11.95 25.19 11.45
C ILE A 24 11.95 26.23 10.31
N GLN A 25 10.86 26.28 9.55
CA GLN A 25 10.59 27.37 8.62
C GLN A 25 10.28 28.67 9.38
N PRO A 26 10.78 29.86 8.92
CA PRO A 26 10.78 31.08 9.73
C PRO A 26 9.46 31.84 9.76
N TYR A 27 8.43 31.39 9.04
CA TYR A 27 7.13 32.07 9.04
C TYR A 27 6.35 31.85 10.35
N GLY A 28 6.83 30.99 11.25
CA GLY A 28 6.24 30.70 12.54
C GLY A 28 7.29 30.53 13.64
N VAL A 29 6.81 30.12 14.79
CA VAL A 29 7.59 29.88 16.00
C VAL A 29 7.25 28.50 16.55
N LEU A 30 8.28 27.79 17.03
CA LEU A 30 8.12 26.55 17.78
C LEU A 30 8.60 26.75 19.23
N LEU A 31 7.76 26.33 20.18
CA LEU A 31 8.12 26.20 21.59
C LEU A 31 8.03 24.73 21.98
N VAL A 32 9.00 24.28 22.78
CA VAL A 32 8.99 22.97 23.45
C VAL A 32 8.77 23.22 24.94
N ILE A 33 7.73 22.63 25.49
CA ILE A 33 7.28 22.89 26.86
C ILE A 33 7.36 21.59 27.67
N GLU A 34 7.88 21.69 28.90
CA GLU A 34 7.88 20.61 29.86
C GLU A 34 6.47 20.45 30.44
N PRO A 35 5.82 19.25 30.31
CA PRO A 35 4.44 19.06 30.79
C PRO A 35 4.28 19.22 32.30
N ALA A 36 5.31 18.90 33.06
CA ALA A 36 5.27 18.86 34.53
C ALA A 36 5.03 20.25 35.18
N ASP A 37 5.59 21.30 34.61
CA ASP A 37 5.55 22.67 35.19
C ASP A 37 5.25 23.77 34.17
N GLY A 38 4.99 23.42 32.91
CA GLY A 38 4.65 24.34 31.83
C GLY A 38 5.81 25.25 31.40
N ARG A 39 7.06 24.92 31.73
CA ARG A 39 8.22 25.74 31.35
C ARG A 39 8.65 25.49 29.92
N ILE A 40 9.03 26.57 29.25
CA ILE A 40 9.62 26.51 27.90
C ILE A 40 11.06 26.02 28.05
N VAL A 41 11.36 24.86 27.50
CA VAL A 41 12.69 24.21 27.59
C VAL A 41 13.51 24.35 26.31
N GLN A 42 12.84 24.53 25.17
CA GLN A 42 13.48 24.86 23.89
C GLN A 42 12.55 25.80 23.11
N ALA A 43 13.14 26.63 22.24
CA ALA A 43 12.39 27.49 21.35
C ALA A 43 13.15 27.71 20.04
N SER A 44 12.42 27.98 18.95
CA SER A 44 13.04 28.46 17.71
C SER A 44 13.58 29.87 17.88
N SER A 45 14.66 30.23 17.18
CA SER A 45 15.27 31.55 17.29
C SER A 45 14.30 32.69 16.92
N THR A 46 13.30 32.43 16.09
CA THR A 46 12.21 33.39 15.76
C THR A 46 11.30 33.71 16.94
N ALA A 47 11.35 32.92 18.02
CA ALA A 47 10.49 33.12 19.20
C ALA A 47 10.77 34.44 19.92
N ALA A 48 12.03 34.83 20.04
CA ALA A 48 12.41 36.05 20.73
C ALA A 48 11.76 37.29 20.11
N ASP A 49 11.77 37.39 18.79
CA ASP A 49 11.21 38.53 18.05
C ASP A 49 9.68 38.54 18.12
N LEU A 50 9.03 37.38 17.99
CA LEU A 50 7.58 37.30 18.04
C LEU A 50 7.03 37.55 19.44
N LEU A 51 7.63 36.95 20.47
CA LEU A 51 7.14 37.04 21.84
C LEU A 51 7.57 38.33 22.54
N GLY A 52 8.57 39.03 21.99
CA GLY A 52 9.13 40.25 22.61
C GLY A 52 9.98 39.97 23.85
N VAL A 53 10.50 38.73 23.98
CA VAL A 53 11.29 38.26 25.12
C VAL A 53 12.62 37.71 24.62
N PRO A 54 13.77 38.20 25.13
CA PRO A 54 15.07 37.64 24.76
C PRO A 54 15.14 36.14 25.05
N MET A 55 15.87 35.37 24.20
CA MET A 55 15.93 33.90 24.29
C MET A 55 16.36 33.40 25.67
N ASP A 56 17.39 34.03 26.28
CA ASP A 56 17.89 33.68 27.61
C ASP A 56 16.85 33.84 28.72
N ALA A 57 15.93 34.82 28.58
CA ALA A 57 14.83 35.05 29.50
C ALA A 57 13.60 34.19 29.19
N LEU A 58 13.47 33.74 27.94
CA LEU A 58 12.37 32.86 27.49
C LEU A 58 12.52 31.43 28.02
N LEU A 59 13.74 30.91 27.97
CA LEU A 59 14.04 29.55 28.45
C LEU A 59 13.86 29.46 29.97
N GLY A 60 13.11 28.46 30.41
CA GLY A 60 12.75 28.26 31.82
C GLY A 60 11.53 29.06 32.29
N THR A 61 10.98 29.97 31.46
CA THR A 61 9.77 30.71 31.77
C THR A 61 8.52 29.86 31.52
N PRO A 62 7.52 29.89 32.42
CA PRO A 62 6.23 29.26 32.15
C PRO A 62 5.56 29.87 30.90
N TYR A 63 5.04 29.00 30.00
CA TYR A 63 4.44 29.44 28.74
C TYR A 63 3.29 30.46 28.96
N THR A 64 2.56 30.34 30.08
CA THR A 64 1.44 31.24 30.45
C THR A 64 1.85 32.70 30.70
N GLN A 65 3.15 32.96 30.86
CA GLN A 65 3.65 34.34 31.00
C GLN A 65 3.88 34.99 29.64
N VAL A 66 4.06 34.22 28.58
CA VAL A 66 4.37 34.73 27.23
C VAL A 66 3.26 34.46 26.21
N LEU A 67 2.36 33.53 26.51
CA LEU A 67 1.20 33.17 25.69
C LEU A 67 -0.08 33.32 26.51
N GLU A 68 -1.03 34.07 26.00
CA GLU A 68 -2.40 34.13 26.50
C GLU A 68 -3.31 33.39 25.50
N LEU A 69 -4.08 32.42 25.99
CA LEU A 69 -5.03 31.63 25.24
C LEU A 69 -6.45 32.01 25.65
N PRO A 70 -7.11 32.97 24.95
CA PRO A 70 -8.38 33.56 25.40
C PRO A 70 -9.51 32.57 25.59
N ASP A 71 -9.54 31.52 24.74
CA ASP A 71 -10.64 30.53 24.64
C ASP A 71 -10.24 29.12 25.05
N ALA A 72 -9.01 28.91 25.55
CA ALA A 72 -8.53 27.55 25.86
C ALA A 72 -8.95 27.14 27.28
N GLN A 73 -9.60 25.98 27.35
CA GLN A 73 -9.70 25.23 28.60
C GLN A 73 -8.35 24.58 28.94
N PRO A 74 -8.01 24.44 30.24
CA PRO A 74 -6.79 23.73 30.61
C PRO A 74 -6.84 22.33 30.00
N PHE A 75 -5.78 21.98 29.26
CA PHE A 75 -5.65 20.67 28.62
C PHE A 75 -5.63 19.58 29.70
N ALA A 76 -6.54 18.61 29.60
CA ALA A 76 -6.41 17.38 30.37
C ALA A 76 -5.28 16.56 29.71
N VAL A 77 -4.25 16.27 30.49
CA VAL A 77 -3.16 15.40 30.04
C VAL A 77 -3.62 13.96 30.19
N ASP A 78 -4.07 13.37 29.08
CA ASP A 78 -4.26 11.92 29.01
C ASP A 78 -2.93 11.25 28.66
N ASP A 79 -2.78 9.97 29.00
CA ASP A 79 -1.60 9.15 28.68
C ASP A 79 -1.40 8.89 27.16
N GLN A 80 -2.33 9.36 26.33
CA GLN A 80 -2.28 9.25 24.88
C GLN A 80 -1.85 10.59 24.25
N PRO A 81 -0.99 10.54 23.21
CA PRO A 81 -0.64 11.74 22.45
C PRO A 81 -1.88 12.41 21.86
N GLN A 82 -2.07 13.69 22.15
CA GLN A 82 -3.14 14.49 21.55
C GLN A 82 -2.52 15.48 20.58
N HIS A 83 -3.05 15.52 19.36
CA HIS A 83 -2.55 16.38 18.31
C HIS A 83 -3.58 17.43 17.90
N LEU A 84 -3.05 18.60 17.54
CA LEU A 84 -3.77 19.63 16.81
C LEU A 84 -4.95 20.27 17.58
N LEU A 85 -4.71 20.63 18.84
CA LEU A 85 -5.58 21.59 19.49
C LEU A 85 -5.18 22.99 19.00
N HIS A 86 -6.07 23.66 18.26
CA HIS A 86 -5.83 25.01 17.76
C HIS A 86 -6.53 26.04 18.63
N ALA A 87 -5.79 27.06 19.04
CA ALA A 87 -6.31 28.15 19.81
C ALA A 87 -5.76 29.48 19.31
N ASP A 88 -6.58 30.51 19.31
CA ASP A 88 -6.10 31.88 19.15
C ASP A 88 -5.13 32.23 20.28
N VAL A 89 -4.06 32.94 19.95
CA VAL A 89 -3.03 33.30 20.93
C VAL A 89 -2.73 34.78 20.91
N ARG A 90 -2.48 35.35 22.10
CA ARG A 90 -1.98 36.73 22.32
C ARG A 90 -0.63 36.67 23.01
N PHE A 91 0.13 37.72 22.84
CA PHE A 91 1.48 37.89 23.38
C PHE A 91 1.52 39.02 24.42
N PRO A 92 1.29 38.74 25.71
CA PRO A 92 1.16 39.77 26.75
C PRO A 92 2.45 40.55 27.01
N GLN A 93 3.62 39.97 26.71
CA GLN A 93 4.93 40.62 26.88
C GLN A 93 5.29 41.57 25.73
N ARG A 94 4.56 41.52 24.64
CA ARG A 94 4.85 42.33 23.45
C ARG A 94 4.32 43.75 23.61
N SER A 95 5.19 44.74 23.51
CA SER A 95 4.84 46.15 23.65
C SER A 95 4.04 46.70 22.46
N ALA A 96 4.21 46.15 21.28
CA ALA A 96 3.50 46.52 20.06
C ALA A 96 2.52 45.41 19.63
N PRO A 97 1.29 45.76 19.20
CA PRO A 97 0.38 44.77 18.63
C PRO A 97 1.01 44.11 17.41
N THR A 98 0.64 42.84 17.16
CA THR A 98 1.02 42.16 15.94
C THR A 98 0.17 42.67 14.78
N ASP A 99 0.76 42.70 13.57
CA ASP A 99 0.06 43.12 12.36
C ASP A 99 -1.06 42.11 11.96
N HIS A 100 -0.96 40.89 12.48
CA HIS A 100 -1.88 39.81 12.21
C HIS A 100 -2.28 39.07 13.49
N PRO A 101 -3.48 38.49 13.54
CA PRO A 101 -3.81 37.50 14.57
C PRO A 101 -2.94 36.25 14.40
N TRP A 102 -2.74 35.52 15.49
CA TRP A 102 -1.91 34.32 15.54
C TRP A 102 -2.70 33.14 16.08
N VAL A 103 -2.34 31.93 15.64
CA VAL A 103 -2.92 30.67 16.11
C VAL A 103 -1.80 29.77 16.61
N ALA A 104 -2.05 29.07 17.71
CA ALA A 104 -1.16 28.09 18.27
C ALA A 104 -1.74 26.68 18.04
N ALA A 105 -0.96 25.78 17.44
CA ALA A 105 -1.25 24.37 17.32
C ALA A 105 -0.44 23.60 18.36
N TRP A 106 -1.11 22.72 19.09
CA TRP A 106 -0.53 21.98 20.20
C TRP A 106 -0.42 20.50 19.87
N HIS A 107 0.76 19.94 20.08
CA HIS A 107 1.04 18.51 20.03
C HIS A 107 1.43 18.07 21.43
N LEU A 108 0.52 17.40 22.11
CA LEU A 108 0.69 17.00 23.51
C LEU A 108 1.22 15.57 23.58
N TYR A 109 2.48 15.43 23.96
CA TYR A 109 3.09 14.14 24.25
C TYR A 109 3.31 14.01 25.76
N PRO A 110 3.35 12.79 26.29
CA PRO A 110 3.59 12.59 27.73
C PRO A 110 4.90 13.20 28.22
N GLU A 111 5.91 13.26 27.37
CA GLU A 111 7.26 13.71 27.75
C GLU A 111 7.54 15.18 27.42
N GLN A 112 6.81 15.76 26.48
CA GLN A 112 6.97 17.14 26.04
C GLN A 112 5.74 17.64 25.27
N TRP A 113 5.47 18.93 25.32
CA TRP A 113 4.49 19.57 24.44
C TRP A 113 5.20 20.38 23.38
N LEU A 114 4.79 20.22 22.13
CA LEU A 114 5.27 21.03 21.01
C LEU A 114 4.17 22.02 20.65
N VAL A 115 4.51 23.31 20.60
CA VAL A 115 3.57 24.38 20.29
C VAL A 115 4.07 25.13 19.07
N GLU A 116 3.34 24.96 17.97
CA GLU A 116 3.55 25.72 16.74
C GLU A 116 2.70 26.99 16.77
N ILE A 117 3.29 28.13 16.52
CA ILE A 117 2.61 29.42 16.48
C ILE A 117 2.82 30.01 15.09
N GLU A 118 1.73 30.28 14.39
CA GLU A 118 1.79 30.80 13.02
C GLU A 118 0.77 31.93 12.78
N PRO A 119 0.97 32.76 11.75
CA PRO A 119 0.00 33.79 11.38
C PRO A 119 -1.35 33.18 11.06
N ARG A 120 -2.41 33.74 11.62
CA ARG A 120 -3.78 33.37 11.29
C ARG A 120 -4.26 34.19 10.10
N ASP A 121 -4.89 33.52 9.14
CA ASP A 121 -5.60 34.21 8.07
C ASP A 121 -6.82 34.96 8.62
N ALA A 122 -7.22 36.03 7.93
CA ALA A 122 -8.48 36.72 8.19
C ALA A 122 -9.71 35.82 7.97
N ARG A 123 -9.59 34.74 7.22
CA ARG A 123 -10.65 33.75 7.02
C ARG A 123 -10.79 32.83 8.23
N LEU A 124 -12.01 32.73 8.73
CA LEU A 124 -12.34 31.77 9.77
C LEU A 124 -12.39 30.35 9.18
N MET A 125 -12.01 29.35 9.95
CA MET A 125 -12.04 27.94 9.55
C MET A 125 -13.42 27.50 9.04
N ASP A 126 -14.49 27.95 9.70
CA ASP A 126 -15.87 27.63 9.31
C ASP A 126 -16.24 28.17 7.91
N VAL A 127 -15.72 29.33 7.53
CA VAL A 127 -15.95 29.90 6.20
C VAL A 127 -15.22 29.08 5.15
N THR A 128 -13.97 28.74 5.42
CA THR A 128 -13.14 27.94 4.52
C THR A 128 -13.72 26.53 4.30
N LEU A 129 -14.18 25.87 5.36
CA LEU A 129 -14.82 24.56 5.26
C LEU A 129 -16.16 24.64 4.51
N ARG A 130 -16.97 25.72 4.70
CA ARG A 130 -18.19 25.90 3.91
C ARG A 130 -17.92 26.04 2.41
N GLU A 131 -16.85 26.72 2.04
CA GLU A 131 -16.42 26.83 0.64
C GLU A 131 -15.99 25.47 0.07
N ALA A 132 -15.38 24.61 0.88
CA ALA A 132 -14.97 23.27 0.49
C ALA A 132 -16.14 22.26 0.34
N LEU A 133 -17.25 22.42 1.08
CA LEU A 133 -18.36 21.46 1.12
C LEU A 133 -18.96 21.10 -0.25
N PRO A 134 -19.20 22.04 -1.20
CA PRO A 134 -19.68 21.69 -2.54
C PRO A 134 -18.70 20.80 -3.30
N LEU A 135 -17.40 21.04 -3.14
CA LEU A 135 -16.34 20.25 -3.76
C LEU A 135 -16.31 18.83 -3.19
N LEU A 136 -16.37 18.69 -1.86
CA LEU A 136 -16.44 17.38 -1.18
C LEU A 136 -17.60 16.53 -1.73
N ARG A 137 -18.81 17.10 -1.75
CA ARG A 137 -20.02 16.42 -2.24
C ARG A 137 -19.94 16.05 -3.73
N SER A 138 -19.22 16.83 -4.53
CA SER A 138 -19.09 16.54 -5.96
C SER A 138 -18.10 15.38 -6.20
N ILE A 139 -16.99 15.33 -5.46
CA ILE A 139 -16.00 14.24 -5.53
C ILE A 139 -16.65 12.89 -5.15
N GLU A 140 -17.49 12.86 -4.12
CA GLU A 140 -18.19 11.66 -3.69
C GLU A 140 -19.08 11.02 -4.76
N ARG A 141 -19.53 11.81 -5.75
CA ARG A 141 -20.46 11.37 -6.81
C ARG A 141 -19.77 10.96 -8.11
N ASP A 142 -18.49 11.24 -8.29
CA ASP A 142 -17.78 10.95 -9.53
C ASP A 142 -17.75 9.44 -9.79
N ALA A 143 -17.97 9.04 -11.05
CA ALA A 143 -18.06 7.64 -11.44
C ALA A 143 -16.70 6.94 -11.50
N GLY A 144 -15.62 7.70 -11.73
CA GLY A 144 -14.25 7.20 -11.90
C GLY A 144 -13.23 7.92 -11.03
N ILE A 145 -12.06 7.28 -10.85
CA ILE A 145 -10.94 7.87 -10.10
C ILE A 145 -10.41 9.11 -10.82
N ASP A 146 -10.25 9.05 -12.13
CA ASP A 146 -9.70 10.16 -12.92
C ASP A 146 -10.61 11.39 -12.88
N GLU A 147 -11.93 11.19 -12.95
CA GLU A 147 -12.92 12.27 -12.83
C GLU A 147 -12.85 12.95 -11.46
N ALA A 148 -12.80 12.14 -10.39
CA ALA A 148 -12.68 12.63 -9.02
C ALA A 148 -11.35 13.38 -8.82
N ALA A 149 -10.24 12.87 -9.35
CA ALA A 149 -8.93 13.51 -9.32
C ALA A 149 -8.90 14.86 -10.05
N VAL A 150 -9.45 14.93 -11.25
CA VAL A 150 -9.57 16.18 -12.04
C VAL A 150 -10.42 17.20 -11.27
N ARG A 151 -11.51 16.78 -10.67
CA ARG A 151 -12.39 17.65 -9.88
C ARG A 151 -11.68 18.18 -8.64
N ALA A 152 -10.98 17.32 -7.92
CA ALA A 152 -10.19 17.71 -6.75
C ALA A 152 -9.10 18.72 -7.12
N ALA A 153 -8.33 18.47 -8.19
CA ALA A 153 -7.28 19.38 -8.65
C ALA A 153 -7.83 20.76 -9.03
N LYS A 154 -8.93 20.81 -9.80
CA LYS A 154 -9.57 22.09 -10.22
C LYS A 154 -10.15 22.84 -9.02
N GLY A 155 -10.86 22.14 -8.14
CA GLY A 155 -11.51 22.75 -6.99
C GLY A 155 -10.49 23.30 -6.00
N LEU A 156 -9.45 22.51 -5.67
CA LEU A 156 -8.37 22.96 -4.80
C LEU A 156 -7.62 24.14 -5.39
N ARG A 157 -7.25 24.10 -6.68
CA ARG A 157 -6.58 25.23 -7.31
C ARG A 157 -7.37 26.53 -7.16
N SER A 158 -8.68 26.48 -7.36
CA SER A 158 -9.57 27.65 -7.20
C SER A 158 -9.65 28.11 -5.75
N MET A 159 -9.61 27.19 -4.79
CA MET A 159 -9.76 27.48 -3.36
C MET A 159 -8.50 28.05 -2.73
N ILE A 160 -7.32 27.44 -3.03
CA ILE A 160 -6.05 27.76 -2.37
C ILE A 160 -5.17 28.74 -3.16
N GLY A 161 -5.51 29.05 -4.42
CA GLY A 161 -4.83 30.06 -5.24
C GLY A 161 -3.45 29.65 -5.76
N PHE A 162 -3.09 28.37 -5.75
CA PHE A 162 -1.84 27.88 -6.33
C PHE A 162 -1.87 27.94 -7.86
N ASP A 163 -0.70 28.14 -8.49
CA ASP A 163 -0.57 28.20 -9.93
C ASP A 163 -0.84 26.84 -10.60
N ARG A 164 -0.47 25.75 -9.92
CA ARG A 164 -0.62 24.37 -10.36
C ARG A 164 -1.05 23.49 -9.19
N VAL A 165 -2.02 22.61 -9.42
CA VAL A 165 -2.42 21.53 -8.52
C VAL A 165 -2.47 20.23 -9.30
N MET A 166 -1.79 19.22 -8.82
CA MET A 166 -1.68 17.90 -9.43
C MET A 166 -2.17 16.82 -8.49
N VAL A 167 -2.77 15.77 -9.05
CA VAL A 167 -2.97 14.51 -8.34
C VAL A 167 -1.94 13.51 -8.88
N TYR A 168 -1.08 13.08 -8.00
CA TYR A 168 0.06 12.21 -8.24
C TYR A 168 -0.24 10.84 -7.64
N ARG A 169 -0.14 9.78 -8.43
CA ARG A 169 -0.39 8.40 -8.00
C ARG A 169 0.91 7.63 -7.96
N PHE A 170 1.14 6.83 -6.92
CA PHE A 170 2.26 5.89 -6.85
C PHE A 170 1.92 4.58 -7.55
N ASP A 171 2.92 4.01 -8.22
CA ASP A 171 2.91 2.62 -8.69
C ASP A 171 3.51 1.68 -7.62
N GLU A 172 3.60 0.38 -7.94
CA GLU A 172 4.12 -0.65 -7.02
C GLU A 172 5.63 -0.49 -6.74
N GLU A 173 6.39 0.08 -7.67
CA GLU A 173 7.81 0.42 -7.51
C GLU A 173 8.04 1.83 -6.93
N TRP A 174 6.97 2.48 -6.49
CA TRP A 174 7.00 3.84 -5.94
C TRP A 174 7.37 4.93 -6.94
N ASN A 175 7.37 4.64 -8.25
CA ASN A 175 7.36 5.73 -9.22
C ASN A 175 5.99 6.39 -9.18
N GLY A 176 5.92 7.62 -9.62
CA GLY A 176 4.63 8.30 -9.64
C GLY A 176 4.27 8.84 -11.00
N ASP A 177 2.97 8.89 -11.26
CA ASP A 177 2.41 9.50 -12.45
C ASP A 177 1.39 10.58 -12.09
N VAL A 178 1.37 11.66 -12.88
CA VAL A 178 0.40 12.74 -12.73
C VAL A 178 -0.88 12.36 -13.47
N ILE A 179 -1.91 11.93 -12.73
CA ILE A 179 -3.18 11.47 -13.30
C ILE A 179 -4.20 12.60 -13.52
N ALA A 180 -4.02 13.73 -12.79
CA ALA A 180 -4.86 14.91 -12.98
C ALA A 180 -4.05 16.17 -12.71
N GLU A 181 -4.37 17.24 -13.43
CA GLU A 181 -3.71 18.53 -13.29
C GLU A 181 -4.70 19.68 -13.52
N ALA A 182 -4.59 20.71 -12.68
CA ALA A 182 -5.17 22.02 -12.90
C ALA A 182 -4.06 23.06 -12.80
N ARG A 183 -3.81 23.82 -13.86
CA ARG A 183 -2.70 24.78 -13.94
C ARG A 183 -3.11 26.08 -14.57
N GLN A 184 -2.27 27.12 -14.45
CA GLN A 184 -2.38 28.32 -15.26
C GLN A 184 -2.09 27.98 -16.73
N PRO A 185 -2.78 28.65 -17.69
CA PRO A 185 -2.64 28.32 -19.12
C PRO A 185 -1.20 28.43 -19.66
N GLU A 186 -0.41 29.34 -19.09
CA GLU A 186 0.96 29.66 -19.53
C GLU A 186 1.99 28.61 -19.11
N LEU A 187 1.65 27.78 -18.11
CA LEU A 187 2.55 26.76 -17.59
C LEU A 187 2.57 25.52 -18.49
N GLU A 188 3.71 24.86 -18.60
CA GLU A 188 3.79 23.55 -19.26
C GLU A 188 2.95 22.49 -18.56
N ALA A 189 2.41 21.52 -19.31
CA ALA A 189 1.61 20.46 -18.77
C ALA A 189 2.48 19.36 -18.16
N TYR A 190 2.14 18.95 -16.95
CA TYR A 190 2.74 17.78 -16.27
C TYR A 190 1.82 16.56 -16.28
N LEU A 191 0.60 16.71 -16.77
CA LEU A 191 -0.36 15.61 -16.91
C LEU A 191 0.25 14.46 -17.72
N GLY A 192 0.27 13.26 -17.14
CA GLY A 192 0.82 12.06 -17.76
C GLY A 192 2.35 11.95 -17.67
N LEU A 193 3.03 12.88 -16.98
CA LEU A 193 4.46 12.75 -16.70
C LEU A 193 4.69 11.76 -15.56
N HIS A 194 5.74 10.95 -15.70
CA HIS A 194 6.23 10.03 -14.68
C HIS A 194 7.47 10.60 -13.97
N TYR A 195 7.58 10.27 -12.70
CA TYR A 195 8.66 10.65 -11.81
C TYR A 195 9.23 9.40 -11.13
N PRO A 196 10.55 9.22 -11.07
CA PRO A 196 11.14 8.04 -10.47
C PRO A 196 10.96 8.03 -8.94
N ALA A 197 10.96 6.83 -8.34
CA ALA A 197 10.83 6.61 -6.91
C ALA A 197 11.88 7.37 -6.05
N SER A 198 13.05 7.66 -6.64
CA SER A 198 14.12 8.43 -6.00
C SER A 198 13.75 9.88 -5.66
N ASP A 199 12.76 10.46 -6.37
CA ASP A 199 12.35 11.86 -6.12
C ASP A 199 11.60 11.99 -4.77
N ILE A 200 10.98 10.90 -4.28
CA ILE A 200 10.30 10.85 -2.97
C ILE A 200 10.80 9.62 -2.21
N PRO A 201 11.91 9.75 -1.46
CA PRO A 201 12.54 8.62 -0.77
C PRO A 201 11.67 8.03 0.35
N ALA A 202 11.99 6.80 0.79
CA ALA A 202 11.16 6.01 1.71
C ALA A 202 10.85 6.73 3.04
N GLN A 203 11.83 7.45 3.64
CA GLN A 203 11.62 8.19 4.88
C GLN A 203 10.66 9.38 4.68
N ALA A 204 10.65 10.01 3.51
CA ALA A 204 9.68 11.06 3.19
C ALA A 204 8.27 10.47 3.05
N ARG A 205 8.14 9.31 2.37
CA ARG A 205 6.85 8.61 2.25
C ARG A 205 6.29 8.20 3.62
N ALA A 206 7.14 7.73 4.53
CA ALA A 206 6.73 7.40 5.89
C ALA A 206 6.20 8.63 6.66
N LEU A 207 6.84 9.78 6.50
CA LEU A 207 6.37 11.03 7.10
C LEU A 207 5.06 11.54 6.48
N TYR A 208 4.81 11.31 5.20
CA TYR A 208 3.52 11.64 4.56
C TYR A 208 2.34 10.83 5.11
N LEU A 209 2.57 9.63 5.62
CA LEU A 209 1.54 8.86 6.34
C LEU A 209 1.25 9.45 7.72
N ARG A 210 2.25 9.99 8.41
CA ARG A 210 2.13 10.55 9.76
C ARG A 210 1.60 11.98 9.74
N ASN A 211 2.23 12.87 8.96
CA ASN A 211 1.82 14.26 8.78
C ASN A 211 1.35 14.47 7.34
N ARG A 212 0.04 14.48 7.16
CA ARG A 212 -0.60 14.41 5.83
C ARG A 212 -0.47 15.68 5.01
N VAL A 213 -0.35 16.84 5.65
CA VAL A 213 -0.27 18.11 4.94
C VAL A 213 1.07 18.77 5.21
N ARG A 214 1.79 19.08 4.15
CA ARG A 214 3.13 19.66 4.22
C ARG A 214 3.20 20.91 3.36
N GLN A 215 3.61 22.03 3.96
CA GLN A 215 3.81 23.32 3.31
C GLN A 215 5.29 23.69 3.25
N ILE A 216 5.70 24.31 2.16
CA ILE A 216 6.90 25.13 2.03
C ILE A 216 6.44 26.48 1.50
N ALA A 217 6.46 27.49 2.35
CA ALA A 217 5.93 28.80 1.99
C ALA A 217 6.86 29.62 1.08
N ASP A 218 8.17 29.39 1.18
CA ASP A 218 9.19 29.94 0.30
C ASP A 218 10.41 29.01 0.28
N VAL A 219 10.77 28.45 -0.87
CA VAL A 219 11.94 27.54 -1.00
C VAL A 219 13.28 28.20 -0.67
N ARG A 220 13.34 29.53 -0.65
CA ARG A 220 14.54 30.32 -0.35
C ARG A 220 14.63 30.79 1.10
N TYR A 221 13.77 30.27 1.99
CA TYR A 221 13.79 30.67 3.38
C TYR A 221 15.12 30.38 4.07
N GLN A 222 15.47 31.19 5.07
CA GLN A 222 16.55 30.89 6.00
C GLN A 222 15.95 30.16 7.21
N PRO A 223 16.36 28.92 7.50
CA PRO A 223 15.75 28.17 8.58
C PRO A 223 16.06 28.75 9.95
N SER A 224 15.09 28.68 10.85
CA SER A 224 15.22 29.12 12.24
C SER A 224 15.65 27.95 13.12
N PRO A 225 16.85 28.00 13.77
CA PRO A 225 17.32 26.93 14.63
C PRO A 225 16.55 26.88 15.95
N ILE A 226 16.40 25.65 16.48
CA ILE A 226 15.85 25.37 17.79
C ILE A 226 16.98 25.43 18.83
N GLN A 227 16.76 26.15 19.92
CA GLN A 227 17.72 26.37 21.00
C GLN A 227 17.12 25.98 22.36
N PRO A 228 17.90 25.28 23.21
CA PRO A 228 19.14 24.56 22.88
C PRO A 228 18.90 23.42 21.90
N THR A 229 19.94 22.94 21.21
CA THR A 229 19.83 21.89 20.17
C THR A 229 19.30 20.57 20.71
N LEU A 230 19.70 20.21 21.93
CA LEU A 230 19.21 19.00 22.62
C LEU A 230 18.22 19.39 23.71
N HIS A 231 17.18 18.59 23.88
CA HIS A 231 16.24 18.74 24.99
C HIS A 231 16.96 18.61 26.32
N PRO A 232 16.89 19.59 27.25
CA PRO A 232 17.72 19.62 28.45
C PRO A 232 17.57 18.40 29.35
N ARG A 233 16.38 17.81 29.44
CA ARG A 233 16.09 16.61 30.26
C ARG A 233 16.30 15.31 29.47
N LEU A 234 15.87 15.25 28.22
CA LEU A 234 15.90 14.01 27.42
C LEU A 234 17.27 13.76 26.78
N GLY A 235 18.07 14.81 26.56
CA GLY A 235 19.39 14.70 25.92
C GLY A 235 19.33 14.36 24.42
N THR A 236 18.16 14.40 23.80
CA THR A 236 17.94 14.10 22.39
C THR A 236 17.44 15.33 21.62
N PRO A 237 17.65 15.41 20.29
CA PRO A 237 16.99 16.40 19.46
C PRO A 237 15.47 16.19 19.45
N VAL A 238 14.72 17.26 19.20
CA VAL A 238 13.26 17.21 19.13
C VAL A 238 12.80 16.50 17.86
N ASP A 239 11.92 15.50 17.99
CA ASP A 239 11.21 14.90 16.84
C ASP A 239 10.12 15.87 16.36
N LEU A 240 10.28 16.33 15.12
CA LEU A 240 9.36 17.26 14.45
C LEU A 240 8.45 16.57 13.43
N SER A 241 8.26 15.25 13.54
CA SER A 241 7.47 14.46 12.58
C SER A 241 6.05 15.01 12.40
N ASP A 242 5.41 15.48 13.47
CA ASP A 242 4.05 16.01 13.44
C ASP A 242 3.99 17.53 13.27
N VAL A 243 5.15 18.21 13.28
CA VAL A 243 5.27 19.67 13.24
C VAL A 243 5.21 20.16 11.79
N SER A 244 4.25 21.04 11.49
CA SER A 244 4.07 21.66 10.17
C SER A 244 5.20 22.60 9.81
N LEU A 245 5.75 23.31 10.83
CA LEU A 245 6.87 24.23 10.68
C LEU A 245 8.22 23.55 10.44
N ARG A 246 8.33 22.23 10.62
CA ARG A 246 9.58 21.46 10.43
C ARG A 246 10.30 21.91 9.15
N SER A 247 11.59 22.23 9.24
CA SER A 247 12.41 22.55 8.07
C SER A 247 12.53 21.37 7.12
N VAL A 248 12.80 21.65 5.87
CA VAL A 248 12.89 20.66 4.78
C VAL A 248 14.36 20.41 4.47
N SER A 249 14.67 19.19 4.01
CA SER A 249 16.02 18.85 3.53
C SER A 249 16.49 19.87 2.49
N PRO A 250 17.74 20.38 2.60
CA PRO A 250 18.32 21.28 1.61
C PRO A 250 18.32 20.69 0.18
N VAL A 251 18.45 19.35 0.06
CA VAL A 251 18.40 18.66 -1.23
C VAL A 251 17.01 18.80 -1.87
N HIS A 252 15.95 18.71 -1.06
CA HIS A 252 14.58 18.89 -1.58
C HIS A 252 14.28 20.35 -1.94
N LEU A 253 14.81 21.31 -1.19
CA LEU A 253 14.67 22.74 -1.54
C LEU A 253 15.38 23.04 -2.88
N GLU A 254 16.57 22.48 -3.09
CA GLU A 254 17.32 22.59 -4.37
C GLU A 254 16.55 21.93 -5.52
N TYR A 255 15.94 20.76 -5.29
CA TYR A 255 15.07 20.08 -6.26
C TYR A 255 13.92 20.99 -6.73
N LEU A 256 13.21 21.62 -5.80
CA LEU A 256 12.11 22.53 -6.11
C LEU A 256 12.60 23.80 -6.83
N ALA A 257 13.74 24.33 -6.41
CA ALA A 257 14.36 25.48 -7.07
C ALA A 257 14.76 25.16 -8.53
N ASN A 258 15.26 23.94 -8.79
CA ASN A 258 15.58 23.47 -10.14
C ASN A 258 14.32 23.34 -11.02
N MET A 259 13.15 23.04 -10.42
CA MET A 259 11.85 23.08 -11.10
C MET A 259 11.30 24.52 -11.27
N GLY A 260 11.97 25.54 -10.77
CA GLY A 260 11.48 26.92 -10.77
C GLY A 260 10.34 27.17 -9.77
N VAL A 261 10.05 26.24 -8.87
CA VAL A 261 8.97 26.31 -7.87
C VAL A 261 9.44 27.13 -6.67
N SER A 262 8.64 28.09 -6.24
CA SER A 262 8.95 28.96 -5.08
C SER A 262 8.20 28.56 -3.81
N ALA A 263 7.01 27.97 -3.94
CA ALA A 263 6.23 27.48 -2.79
C ALA A 263 5.50 26.19 -3.14
N THR A 264 5.29 25.31 -2.15
CA THR A 264 4.54 24.07 -2.32
C THR A 264 3.60 23.80 -1.17
N LEU A 265 2.49 23.12 -1.49
CA LEU A 265 1.61 22.47 -0.53
C LEU A 265 1.36 21.04 -1.00
N VAL A 266 1.66 20.07 -0.16
CA VAL A 266 1.44 18.64 -0.46
C VAL A 266 0.45 18.07 0.55
N SER A 267 -0.55 17.32 0.07
CA SER A 267 -1.50 16.59 0.92
C SER A 267 -1.55 15.12 0.51
N SER A 268 -1.49 14.22 1.49
CA SER A 268 -1.34 12.77 1.29
C SER A 268 -2.68 12.10 1.04
N ILE A 269 -2.80 11.39 -0.07
CA ILE A 269 -3.94 10.53 -0.39
C ILE A 269 -3.67 9.15 0.23
N VAL A 270 -4.32 8.87 1.37
CA VAL A 270 -4.15 7.61 2.10
C VAL A 270 -5.41 6.76 1.93
N VAL A 271 -5.26 5.59 1.34
CA VAL A 271 -6.35 4.64 1.08
C VAL A 271 -6.02 3.32 1.78
N ASN A 272 -6.91 2.83 2.64
CA ASN A 272 -6.70 1.61 3.43
C ASN A 272 -5.34 1.61 4.18
N ASP A 273 -5.03 2.71 4.86
CA ASP A 273 -3.80 2.95 5.63
C ASP A 273 -2.49 2.91 4.81
N ALA A 274 -2.59 2.86 3.49
CA ALA A 274 -1.45 2.93 2.57
C ALA A 274 -1.40 4.27 1.83
N LEU A 275 -0.19 4.77 1.58
CA LEU A 275 0.04 5.97 0.78
C LEU A 275 -0.23 5.64 -0.70
N TRP A 276 -1.40 6.02 -1.18
CA TRP A 276 -1.83 5.78 -2.56
C TRP A 276 -1.27 6.82 -3.52
N GLY A 277 -1.14 8.06 -3.05
CA GLY A 277 -0.71 9.18 -3.88
C GLY A 277 -0.60 10.48 -3.10
N LEU A 278 -0.39 11.57 -3.81
CA LEU A 278 -0.27 12.91 -3.26
C LEU A 278 -1.11 13.90 -4.08
N ILE A 279 -1.69 14.88 -3.41
CA ILE A 279 -2.05 16.15 -4.07
C ILE A 279 -0.84 17.05 -3.91
N SER A 280 -0.22 17.46 -5.02
CA SER A 280 0.95 18.33 -5.04
C SER A 280 0.59 19.66 -5.68
N CYS A 281 0.78 20.73 -4.93
CA CYS A 281 0.48 22.10 -5.37
C CYS A 281 1.79 22.89 -5.49
N HIS A 282 1.98 23.57 -6.62
CA HIS A 282 3.15 24.40 -6.89
C HIS A 282 2.75 25.86 -7.14
N HIS A 283 3.54 26.78 -6.60
CA HIS A 283 3.42 28.20 -6.84
C HIS A 283 4.78 28.79 -7.22
N TYR A 284 4.82 29.72 -8.17
CA TYR A 284 6.06 30.25 -8.75
C TYR A 284 6.50 31.56 -8.10
N SER A 285 5.86 31.97 -7.01
CA SER A 285 6.30 32.98 -6.07
C SER A 285 6.08 32.48 -4.64
N PRO A 286 6.69 33.08 -3.60
CA PRO A 286 6.39 32.71 -2.21
C PRO A 286 4.89 32.77 -1.92
N HIS A 287 4.35 31.72 -1.29
CA HIS A 287 2.93 31.58 -1.02
C HIS A 287 2.69 30.88 0.31
N PHE A 288 2.11 31.60 1.26
CA PHE A 288 1.73 31.05 2.56
C PHE A 288 0.27 30.57 2.54
N THR A 289 0.06 29.36 3.00
CA THR A 289 -1.28 28.78 3.16
C THR A 289 -1.59 28.70 4.65
N SER A 290 -2.64 29.38 5.08
CA SER A 290 -3.05 29.38 6.47
C SER A 290 -3.49 27.99 6.95
N HIS A 291 -3.47 27.80 8.26
CA HIS A 291 -3.91 26.56 8.88
C HIS A 291 -5.33 26.15 8.44
N ALA A 292 -6.31 27.07 8.49
CA ALA A 292 -7.68 26.78 8.05
C ALA A 292 -7.75 26.29 6.59
N MET A 293 -6.91 26.83 5.73
CA MET A 293 -6.85 26.44 4.32
C MET A 293 -6.17 25.07 4.14
N ARG A 294 -5.15 24.77 4.96
CA ARG A 294 -4.52 23.43 4.98
C ARG A 294 -5.50 22.36 5.46
N ASP A 295 -6.31 22.63 6.48
CA ASP A 295 -7.36 21.70 6.96
C ASP A 295 -8.45 21.47 5.92
N ALA A 296 -8.87 22.52 5.23
CA ALA A 296 -9.82 22.37 4.12
C ALA A 296 -9.22 21.53 2.97
N THR A 297 -7.92 21.71 2.69
CA THR A 297 -7.20 20.88 1.71
C THR A 297 -7.14 19.40 2.16
N ASP A 298 -6.84 19.14 3.44
CA ASP A 298 -6.86 17.76 3.97
C ASP A 298 -8.28 17.16 3.89
N ALA A 299 -9.31 17.92 4.19
CA ALA A 299 -10.69 17.45 4.07
C ALA A 299 -11.03 17.04 2.62
N VAL A 300 -10.65 17.85 1.63
CA VAL A 300 -10.84 17.53 0.20
C VAL A 300 -10.03 16.29 -0.19
N THR A 301 -8.79 16.19 0.30
CA THR A 301 -7.92 15.03 0.03
C THR A 301 -8.49 13.75 0.63
N ARG A 302 -9.04 13.82 1.85
CA ARG A 302 -9.73 12.68 2.50
C ARG A 302 -10.98 12.25 1.73
N ALA A 303 -11.76 13.19 1.22
CA ALA A 303 -12.92 12.87 0.39
C ALA A 303 -12.51 12.15 -0.90
N LEU A 304 -11.44 12.63 -1.57
CA LEU A 304 -10.87 11.94 -2.73
C LEU A 304 -10.38 10.53 -2.37
N ALA A 305 -9.62 10.38 -1.26
CA ALA A 305 -9.14 9.09 -0.79
C ALA A 305 -10.31 8.11 -0.49
N GLY A 306 -11.35 8.59 0.18
CA GLY A 306 -12.57 7.82 0.45
C GLY A 306 -13.27 7.38 -0.84
N ARG A 307 -13.35 8.27 -1.85
CA ARG A 307 -13.94 7.92 -3.15
C ARG A 307 -13.11 6.88 -3.90
N ILE A 308 -11.79 7.03 -3.92
CA ILE A 308 -10.86 6.04 -4.50
C ILE A 308 -11.06 4.67 -3.83
N GLY A 309 -11.06 4.62 -2.49
CA GLY A 309 -11.29 3.39 -1.73
C GLY A 309 -12.64 2.73 -2.06
N ALA A 310 -13.71 3.53 -2.15
CA ALA A 310 -15.04 3.04 -2.52
C ALA A 310 -15.06 2.44 -3.94
N LEU A 311 -14.44 3.12 -4.92
CA LEU A 311 -14.37 2.63 -6.30
C LEU A 311 -13.53 1.35 -6.41
N GLN A 312 -12.42 1.26 -5.68
CA GLN A 312 -11.62 0.03 -5.60
C GLN A 312 -12.40 -1.12 -4.95
N ALA A 313 -13.19 -0.84 -3.90
CA ALA A 313 -14.04 -1.85 -3.25
C ALA A 313 -15.13 -2.37 -4.21
N VAL A 314 -15.76 -1.49 -5.00
CA VAL A 314 -16.72 -1.90 -6.04
C VAL A 314 -16.05 -2.79 -7.09
N GLY A 315 -14.84 -2.44 -7.55
CA GLY A 315 -14.06 -3.27 -8.48
C GLY A 315 -13.78 -4.67 -7.90
N ARG A 316 -13.37 -4.73 -6.62
CA ARG A 316 -13.14 -6.00 -5.91
C ARG A 316 -14.40 -6.84 -5.81
N ALA A 317 -15.52 -6.25 -5.37
CA ALA A 317 -16.80 -6.94 -5.26
C ALA A 317 -17.30 -7.49 -6.59
N ARG A 318 -17.03 -6.78 -7.70
CA ARG A 318 -17.33 -7.28 -9.06
C ARG A 318 -16.56 -8.54 -9.38
N LEU A 319 -15.24 -8.57 -9.12
CA LEU A 319 -14.41 -9.75 -9.36
C LEU A 319 -14.83 -10.93 -8.47
N GLU A 320 -15.14 -10.68 -7.19
CA GLU A 320 -15.68 -11.71 -6.30
C GLU A 320 -16.99 -12.30 -6.85
N SER A 321 -17.87 -11.47 -7.42
CA SER A 321 -19.11 -11.92 -8.06
C SER A 321 -18.84 -12.82 -9.28
N VAL A 322 -17.84 -12.48 -10.11
CA VAL A 322 -17.44 -13.33 -11.25
C VAL A 322 -16.91 -14.68 -10.76
N LEU A 323 -16.05 -14.67 -9.72
CA LEU A 323 -15.55 -15.91 -9.11
C LEU A 323 -16.67 -16.80 -8.55
N LEU A 324 -17.69 -16.20 -7.94
CA LEU A 324 -18.87 -16.94 -7.47
C LEU A 324 -19.64 -17.58 -8.63
N THR A 325 -19.82 -16.86 -9.73
CA THR A 325 -20.47 -17.38 -10.95
C THR A 325 -19.69 -18.58 -11.53
N ILE A 326 -18.37 -18.45 -11.63
CA ILE A 326 -17.50 -19.56 -12.08
C ILE A 326 -17.65 -20.76 -11.14
N ARG A 327 -17.64 -20.52 -9.82
CA ARG A 327 -17.82 -21.58 -8.81
C ARG A 327 -19.14 -22.31 -8.97
N GLU A 328 -20.25 -21.59 -9.17
CA GLU A 328 -21.57 -22.19 -9.35
C GLU A 328 -21.64 -23.04 -10.62
N LYS A 329 -21.11 -22.53 -11.73
CA LYS A 329 -21.01 -23.30 -12.99
C LYS A 329 -20.17 -24.56 -12.79
N LEU A 330 -18.97 -24.45 -12.23
CA LEU A 330 -18.11 -25.59 -11.95
C LEU A 330 -18.83 -26.65 -11.09
N ILE A 331 -19.53 -26.25 -10.02
CA ILE A 331 -20.28 -27.18 -9.16
C ILE A 331 -21.36 -27.91 -9.95
N THR A 332 -22.08 -27.20 -10.81
CA THR A 332 -23.15 -27.79 -11.64
C THR A 332 -22.57 -28.79 -12.64
N ASP A 333 -21.56 -28.39 -13.39
CA ASP A 333 -20.96 -29.21 -14.43
C ASP A 333 -20.21 -30.43 -13.86
N PHE A 334 -19.56 -30.27 -12.69
CA PHE A 334 -18.93 -31.39 -11.98
C PHE A 334 -19.90 -32.41 -11.39
N ASN A 335 -21.14 -32.06 -11.14
CA ASN A 335 -22.14 -33.02 -10.67
C ASN A 335 -22.52 -34.00 -11.79
N ASP A 336 -22.43 -33.57 -13.05
CA ASP A 336 -22.84 -34.32 -14.23
C ASP A 336 -21.65 -35.03 -14.95
N ALA A 337 -20.41 -34.62 -14.68
CA ALA A 337 -19.21 -35.12 -15.30
C ALA A 337 -18.35 -35.97 -14.36
N GLU A 338 -17.62 -36.98 -14.91
CA GLU A 338 -16.70 -37.82 -14.11
C GLU A 338 -15.38 -37.10 -13.78
N HIS A 339 -14.91 -36.19 -14.64
CA HIS A 339 -13.65 -35.44 -14.48
C HIS A 339 -13.76 -34.04 -15.05
N LEU A 340 -12.85 -33.15 -14.62
CA LEU A 340 -12.69 -31.84 -15.25
C LEU A 340 -12.23 -32.04 -16.71
N THR A 341 -13.00 -31.50 -17.63
CA THR A 341 -12.69 -31.55 -19.07
C THR A 341 -12.28 -30.15 -19.59
N VAL A 342 -11.58 -30.17 -20.72
CA VAL A 342 -11.26 -28.92 -21.44
C VAL A 342 -12.51 -28.16 -21.83
N ASP A 343 -13.55 -28.88 -22.28
CA ASP A 343 -14.81 -28.26 -22.74
C ASP A 343 -15.53 -27.52 -21.63
N MET A 344 -15.55 -28.05 -20.39
CA MET A 344 -16.14 -27.39 -19.24
C MET A 344 -15.47 -26.03 -18.93
N LEU A 345 -14.14 -25.98 -19.00
CA LEU A 345 -13.38 -24.74 -18.80
C LEU A 345 -13.50 -23.82 -20.03
N ALA A 346 -13.60 -24.38 -21.23
CA ALA A 346 -13.76 -23.64 -22.48
C ALA A 346 -15.11 -22.90 -22.52
N ASP A 347 -16.18 -23.51 -22.04
CA ASP A 347 -17.51 -22.90 -21.93
C ASP A 347 -17.54 -21.70 -20.96
N MET A 348 -16.57 -21.67 -20.02
CA MET A 348 -16.40 -20.56 -19.07
C MET A 348 -15.30 -19.57 -19.49
N ALA A 349 -14.70 -19.71 -20.67
CA ALA A 349 -13.56 -18.88 -21.08
C ALA A 349 -13.82 -17.36 -20.99
N PRO A 350 -15.00 -16.82 -21.30
CA PRO A 350 -15.28 -15.40 -21.09
C PRO A 350 -15.16 -14.99 -19.62
N ASP A 351 -15.77 -15.75 -18.71
CA ASP A 351 -15.71 -15.48 -17.26
C ASP A 351 -14.26 -15.64 -16.73
N LEU A 352 -13.51 -16.64 -17.25
CA LEU A 352 -12.10 -16.84 -16.93
C LEU A 352 -11.22 -15.67 -17.36
N MET A 353 -11.49 -15.05 -18.52
CA MET A 353 -10.78 -13.86 -18.98
C MET A 353 -11.14 -12.65 -18.13
N ASP A 354 -12.42 -12.47 -17.82
CA ASP A 354 -12.91 -11.33 -17.04
C ASP A 354 -12.36 -11.29 -15.62
N VAL A 355 -12.14 -12.48 -15.01
CA VAL A 355 -11.67 -12.59 -13.61
C VAL A 355 -10.26 -12.03 -13.39
N VAL A 356 -9.45 -11.95 -14.44
CA VAL A 356 -8.09 -11.37 -14.39
C VAL A 356 -7.92 -10.24 -15.40
N ASP A 357 -9.01 -9.84 -16.09
CA ASP A 357 -8.98 -8.81 -17.13
C ASP A 357 -7.92 -9.13 -18.21
N ALA A 358 -7.96 -10.36 -18.73
CA ALA A 358 -7.03 -10.87 -19.74
C ALA A 358 -7.56 -10.65 -21.16
N ASP A 359 -6.63 -10.55 -22.14
CA ASP A 359 -6.99 -10.49 -23.56
C ASP A 359 -7.27 -11.87 -24.15
N GLY A 360 -6.78 -12.93 -23.49
CA GLY A 360 -7.01 -14.31 -23.89
C GLY A 360 -6.67 -15.31 -22.78
N VAL A 361 -7.17 -16.54 -22.97
CA VAL A 361 -6.88 -17.68 -22.07
C VAL A 361 -6.61 -18.93 -22.88
N ALA A 362 -5.55 -19.65 -22.55
CA ALA A 362 -5.27 -20.99 -23.02
C ALA A 362 -5.51 -22.00 -21.90
N ILE A 363 -6.24 -23.07 -22.19
CA ILE A 363 -6.59 -24.13 -21.26
C ILE A 363 -5.85 -25.38 -21.71
N PHE A 364 -5.00 -25.92 -20.84
CA PHE A 364 -4.22 -27.14 -21.09
C PHE A 364 -4.82 -28.31 -20.33
N HIS A 365 -4.96 -29.46 -21.01
CA HIS A 365 -5.27 -30.72 -20.38
C HIS A 365 -4.53 -31.84 -21.12
N GLY A 366 -3.50 -32.41 -20.47
CA GLY A 366 -2.60 -33.35 -21.16
C GLY A 366 -1.93 -32.71 -22.37
N ASN A 367 -2.25 -33.19 -23.57
CA ASN A 367 -1.77 -32.66 -24.85
C ASN A 367 -2.77 -31.77 -25.57
N GLU A 368 -4.00 -31.69 -25.08
CA GLU A 368 -5.03 -30.82 -25.63
C GLU A 368 -4.86 -29.41 -25.17
N ILE A 369 -5.10 -28.45 -26.08
CA ILE A 369 -5.02 -27.02 -25.81
C ILE A 369 -6.24 -26.35 -26.42
N SER A 370 -7.12 -25.78 -25.56
CA SER A 370 -8.19 -24.92 -26.00
C SER A 370 -7.75 -23.46 -25.88
N ARG A 371 -8.11 -22.61 -26.87
CA ARG A 371 -7.65 -21.24 -27.01
C ARG A 371 -8.83 -20.30 -27.16
N HIS A 372 -8.90 -19.26 -26.35
CA HIS A 372 -9.97 -18.27 -26.37
C HIS A 372 -9.39 -16.87 -26.29
N GLY A 373 -9.94 -15.94 -27.06
CA GLY A 373 -9.43 -14.58 -27.15
C GLY A 373 -8.08 -14.47 -27.87
N SER A 374 -7.25 -13.52 -27.43
CA SER A 374 -5.95 -13.25 -28.03
C SER A 374 -4.85 -14.06 -27.36
N VAL A 375 -4.54 -15.24 -27.91
CA VAL A 375 -3.47 -16.14 -27.46
C VAL A 375 -2.56 -16.55 -28.60
N PRO A 376 -1.29 -16.89 -28.36
CA PRO A 376 -0.39 -17.49 -29.33
C PRO A 376 -0.95 -18.80 -29.92
N ASP A 377 -0.34 -19.30 -30.97
CA ASP A 377 -0.70 -20.59 -31.51
C ASP A 377 -0.34 -21.76 -30.58
N ALA A 378 -0.81 -22.97 -30.91
CA ALA A 378 -0.64 -24.14 -30.05
C ALA A 378 0.84 -24.57 -29.90
N GLU A 379 1.70 -24.29 -30.88
CA GLU A 379 3.12 -24.60 -30.81
C GLU A 379 3.86 -23.61 -29.88
N ALA A 380 3.57 -22.33 -30.02
CA ALA A 380 4.09 -21.27 -29.12
C ALA A 380 3.65 -21.50 -27.66
N LEU A 381 2.38 -21.90 -27.44
CA LEU A 381 1.86 -22.21 -26.11
C LEU A 381 2.57 -23.45 -25.49
N ARG A 382 2.92 -24.46 -26.30
CA ARG A 382 3.74 -25.58 -25.80
C ARG A 382 5.15 -25.14 -25.43
N ARG A 383 5.78 -24.29 -26.24
CA ARG A 383 7.10 -23.69 -25.90
C ARG A 383 7.05 -22.95 -24.56
N ILE A 384 6.04 -22.10 -24.33
CA ILE A 384 5.88 -21.41 -23.03
C ILE A 384 5.78 -22.43 -21.91
N ARG A 385 4.89 -23.43 -22.06
CA ARG A 385 4.66 -24.42 -21.00
C ARG A 385 5.89 -25.27 -20.70
N GLU A 386 6.58 -25.77 -21.73
CA GLU A 386 7.80 -26.58 -21.59
C GLU A 386 8.90 -25.77 -20.88
N HIS A 387 9.05 -24.50 -21.22
CA HIS A 387 10.01 -23.64 -20.60
C HIS A 387 9.70 -23.41 -19.10
N LEU A 388 8.43 -23.12 -18.78
CA LEU A 388 7.99 -22.90 -17.39
C LEU A 388 8.08 -24.19 -16.54
N GLU A 389 7.75 -25.36 -17.12
CA GLU A 389 7.84 -26.65 -16.41
C GLU A 389 9.30 -27.07 -16.20
N SER A 390 10.25 -26.70 -17.07
CA SER A 390 11.66 -27.10 -16.98
C SER A 390 12.49 -26.19 -16.05
N GLU A 391 12.35 -24.88 -16.17
CA GLU A 391 13.24 -23.92 -15.48
C GLU A 391 12.65 -23.37 -14.17
N HIS A 392 11.31 -23.32 -14.07
CA HIS A 392 10.63 -22.75 -12.91
C HIS A 392 9.81 -23.76 -12.11
N HIS A 393 10.08 -25.05 -12.29
CA HIS A 393 9.36 -26.13 -11.60
C HIS A 393 9.39 -25.99 -10.07
N ASP A 394 10.52 -25.56 -9.51
CA ASP A 394 10.67 -25.38 -8.07
C ASP A 394 9.93 -24.11 -7.58
N ALA A 395 10.00 -23.00 -8.32
CA ALA A 395 9.26 -21.77 -8.01
C ALA A 395 7.72 -21.99 -8.10
N LEU A 396 7.25 -22.78 -9.07
CA LEU A 396 5.85 -23.17 -9.19
C LEU A 396 5.38 -24.12 -8.07
N ARG A 397 6.31 -24.82 -7.41
CA ARG A 397 6.04 -25.73 -6.27
C ARG A 397 6.21 -25.06 -4.91
N GLU A 398 7.22 -24.20 -4.77
CA GLU A 398 7.56 -23.54 -3.51
C GLU A 398 6.62 -22.38 -3.17
N ASP A 399 6.11 -21.67 -4.17
CA ASP A 399 4.99 -20.76 -3.93
C ASP A 399 3.78 -21.61 -3.52
N ALA A 400 3.40 -21.54 -2.24
CA ALA A 400 2.29 -22.30 -1.65
C ALA A 400 0.98 -22.21 -2.45
N VAL A 401 0.92 -21.34 -3.45
CA VAL A 401 -0.21 -21.07 -4.33
C VAL A 401 0.10 -21.32 -5.82
N GLY A 402 1.38 -21.52 -6.21
CA GLY A 402 1.80 -21.98 -7.54
C GLY A 402 1.23 -21.21 -8.73
N ALA A 403 1.30 -19.89 -8.71
CA ALA A 403 0.97 -19.03 -9.84
C ALA A 403 2.21 -18.24 -10.26
N LEU A 404 2.60 -18.31 -11.51
CA LEU A 404 3.68 -17.50 -12.08
C LEU A 404 3.07 -16.40 -12.96
N HIS A 405 3.56 -15.17 -12.83
CA HIS A 405 3.14 -14.07 -13.69
C HIS A 405 4.32 -13.25 -14.17
N VAL A 406 4.17 -12.70 -15.36
CA VAL A 406 5.10 -11.71 -15.94
C VAL A 406 4.32 -10.64 -16.68
N ASP A 407 4.86 -9.41 -16.73
CA ASP A 407 4.32 -8.29 -17.50
C ASP A 407 5.13 -8.03 -18.78
N ALA A 408 6.33 -8.61 -18.88
CA ALA A 408 7.25 -8.48 -20.01
C ALA A 408 7.96 -9.81 -20.27
N ILE A 409 7.37 -10.65 -21.11
CA ILE A 409 7.90 -12.01 -21.38
C ILE A 409 9.35 -11.98 -21.86
N GLY A 410 9.72 -11.07 -22.75
CA GLY A 410 11.07 -11.01 -23.31
C GLY A 410 12.15 -10.47 -22.34
N GLU A 411 11.77 -9.83 -21.23
CA GLU A 411 12.72 -9.40 -20.20
C GLU A 411 13.04 -10.53 -19.21
N VAL A 412 12.05 -11.40 -18.94
CA VAL A 412 12.19 -12.53 -18.03
C VAL A 412 12.67 -13.78 -18.78
N PHE A 413 12.15 -13.99 -19.98
CA PHE A 413 12.43 -15.15 -20.86
C PHE A 413 12.84 -14.67 -22.26
N PRO A 414 14.12 -14.29 -22.47
CA PRO A 414 14.59 -13.74 -23.76
C PRO A 414 14.31 -14.64 -24.98
N GLU A 415 14.31 -15.97 -24.80
CA GLU A 415 14.02 -16.97 -25.83
C GLU A 415 12.53 -17.05 -26.23
N LEU A 416 11.63 -16.41 -25.48
CA LEU A 416 10.21 -16.27 -25.78
C LEU A 416 9.82 -14.84 -26.19
N ALA A 417 10.80 -13.95 -26.41
CA ALA A 417 10.54 -12.55 -26.76
C ALA A 417 9.73 -12.37 -28.05
N ASP A 418 9.82 -13.32 -28.98
CA ASP A 418 9.03 -13.37 -30.22
C ASP A 418 7.52 -13.46 -29.99
N LEU A 419 7.09 -13.91 -28.82
CA LEU A 419 5.68 -14.09 -28.45
C LEU A 419 5.03 -12.82 -27.85
N ALA A 420 5.81 -11.78 -27.58
CA ALA A 420 5.33 -10.55 -26.97
C ALA A 420 4.11 -9.90 -27.67
N PRO A 421 3.97 -9.92 -29.02
CA PRO A 421 2.79 -9.33 -29.65
C PRO A 421 1.45 -9.87 -29.14
N LEU A 422 1.37 -11.14 -28.73
CA LEU A 422 0.16 -11.81 -28.27
C LEU A 422 0.19 -12.19 -26.78
N ALA A 423 1.38 -12.31 -26.20
CA ALA A 423 1.60 -12.75 -24.82
C ALA A 423 2.76 -11.97 -24.16
N ALA A 424 2.76 -10.63 -24.29
CA ALA A 424 3.75 -9.82 -23.60
C ALA A 424 3.69 -10.03 -22.10
N GLY A 425 2.49 -10.11 -21.54
CA GLY A 425 2.25 -10.52 -20.16
C GLY A 425 1.44 -11.81 -20.08
N PHE A 426 1.72 -12.61 -19.06
CA PHE A 426 0.90 -13.80 -18.79
C PHE A 426 0.78 -14.09 -17.29
N ILE A 427 -0.28 -14.83 -16.92
CA ILE A 427 -0.41 -15.55 -15.65
C ILE A 427 -0.51 -17.02 -15.98
N PHE A 428 0.38 -17.85 -15.45
CA PHE A 428 0.35 -19.30 -15.58
C PHE A 428 -0.01 -19.95 -14.25
N VAL A 429 -1.03 -20.78 -14.25
CA VAL A 429 -1.53 -21.49 -13.07
C VAL A 429 -1.65 -22.96 -13.37
N PRO A 430 -0.76 -23.82 -12.84
CA PRO A 430 -0.93 -25.27 -12.91
C PRO A 430 -2.11 -25.69 -12.03
N LEU A 431 -3.09 -26.37 -12.61
CA LEU A 431 -4.28 -26.83 -11.88
C LEU A 431 -4.00 -28.15 -11.15
N MET A 432 -3.46 -29.12 -11.88
CA MET A 432 -3.17 -30.44 -11.35
C MET A 432 -1.92 -31.05 -11.97
N PRO A 433 -0.89 -31.41 -11.18
CA PRO A 433 0.34 -32.01 -11.70
C PRO A 433 0.12 -33.34 -12.39
N GLN A 434 -0.86 -34.14 -11.93
CA GLN A 434 -1.10 -35.51 -12.45
C GLN A 434 -1.78 -35.51 -13.81
N SER A 435 -2.71 -34.56 -14.08
CA SER A 435 -3.41 -34.44 -15.36
C SER A 435 -2.70 -33.53 -16.35
N ARG A 436 -1.60 -32.89 -15.95
CA ARG A 436 -0.94 -31.85 -16.73
C ARG A 436 -1.91 -30.74 -17.18
N SER A 437 -2.88 -30.43 -16.34
CA SER A 437 -3.85 -29.35 -16.58
C SER A 437 -3.32 -28.02 -16.06
N ALA A 438 -3.49 -26.95 -16.85
CA ALA A 438 -3.08 -25.61 -16.48
C ALA A 438 -3.94 -24.55 -17.19
N LEU A 439 -3.99 -23.37 -16.62
CA LEU A 439 -4.52 -22.15 -17.25
C LEU A 439 -3.37 -21.19 -17.53
N LEU A 440 -3.39 -20.60 -18.71
CA LEU A 440 -2.50 -19.51 -19.10
C LEU A 440 -3.33 -18.35 -19.61
N TRP A 441 -3.42 -17.28 -18.82
CA TRP A 441 -3.99 -16.03 -19.29
C TRP A 441 -2.91 -15.20 -19.96
N THR A 442 -3.27 -14.52 -21.04
CA THR A 442 -2.35 -13.68 -21.81
C THR A 442 -2.86 -12.25 -21.94
N ARG A 443 -1.92 -11.30 -21.93
CA ARG A 443 -2.13 -9.91 -22.34
C ARG A 443 -1.18 -9.58 -23.46
N ARG A 444 -1.73 -8.89 -24.46
CA ARG A 444 -0.96 -8.43 -25.62
C ARG A 444 0.03 -7.34 -25.23
N GLU A 445 1.02 -7.16 -26.09
CA GLU A 445 1.89 -6.01 -26.03
C GLU A 445 1.07 -4.71 -26.09
N GLN A 446 1.39 -3.81 -25.18
CA GLN A 446 0.89 -2.44 -25.21
C GLN A 446 2.07 -1.51 -25.43
N VAL A 447 2.27 -1.07 -26.68
CA VAL A 447 3.29 -0.07 -26.97
C VAL A 447 2.90 1.23 -26.30
N GLN A 448 3.65 1.62 -25.26
CA GLN A 448 3.42 2.84 -24.52
C GLN A 448 4.55 3.84 -24.75
N GLN A 449 4.18 5.10 -24.92
CA GLN A 449 5.12 6.20 -24.81
C GLN A 449 5.06 6.75 -23.38
N VAL A 450 5.98 6.30 -22.54
CA VAL A 450 6.10 6.83 -21.18
C VAL A 450 6.85 8.16 -21.26
N LYS A 451 6.22 9.20 -20.73
CA LYS A 451 6.78 10.54 -20.66
C LYS A 451 7.34 10.77 -19.26
N TRP A 452 8.63 10.90 -19.15
CA TRP A 452 9.32 11.19 -17.88
C TRP A 452 9.60 12.69 -17.77
N ALA A 453 9.44 13.23 -16.58
CA ALA A 453 9.99 14.56 -16.27
C ALA A 453 11.50 14.45 -16.05
N GLY A 454 12.28 14.49 -17.13
CA GLY A 454 13.73 14.23 -17.16
C GLY A 454 14.08 12.74 -17.35
N ASN A 455 15.32 12.48 -17.78
CA ASN A 455 15.80 11.11 -18.01
C ASN A 455 15.99 10.36 -16.66
N PRO A 456 15.23 9.31 -16.37
CA PRO A 456 15.33 8.57 -15.10
C PRO A 456 16.67 7.84 -14.91
N GLN A 457 17.42 7.59 -15.99
CA GLN A 457 18.74 6.94 -15.93
C GLN A 457 19.85 7.91 -15.52
N LEU A 458 19.71 9.21 -15.79
CA LEU A 458 20.70 10.21 -15.41
C LEU A 458 20.72 10.47 -13.89
N ALA A 459 19.62 10.28 -13.20
CA ALA A 459 19.58 10.33 -11.74
C ALA A 459 20.50 9.28 -11.09
N LYS A 460 20.81 8.18 -11.80
CA LYS A 460 21.73 7.11 -11.36
C LYS A 460 23.20 7.37 -11.71
N LEU A 461 23.50 8.35 -12.57
CA LEU A 461 24.85 8.59 -13.09
C LEU A 461 25.59 9.75 -12.41
N GLN A 462 24.95 10.51 -11.52
CA GLN A 462 25.56 11.69 -10.87
C GLN A 462 26.35 11.39 -9.58
N ASP A 463 26.60 10.13 -9.26
CA ASP A 463 27.43 9.74 -8.12
C ASP A 463 28.92 9.80 -8.46
N ILE A 464 29.47 10.97 -8.29
CA ILE A 464 30.92 11.15 -8.23
C ILE A 464 31.33 10.90 -6.76
N PRO A 465 32.26 9.98 -6.47
CA PRO A 465 32.74 9.75 -5.11
C PRO A 465 33.21 11.06 -4.47
N ASN A 466 32.71 11.41 -3.29
CA ASN A 466 32.95 12.66 -2.55
C ASN A 466 32.23 13.92 -3.05
N SER A 467 31.27 13.88 -3.95
CA SER A 467 30.42 15.03 -4.25
C SER A 467 29.23 15.09 -3.29
N ARG A 468 28.83 16.31 -2.92
CA ARG A 468 27.57 16.59 -2.22
C ARG A 468 26.43 15.96 -3.02
N LEU A 469 25.49 15.28 -2.35
CA LEU A 469 24.24 14.83 -2.96
C LEU A 469 23.55 16.03 -3.61
N SER A 470 23.34 15.97 -4.92
CA SER A 470 22.65 17.01 -5.69
C SER A 470 21.41 16.39 -6.35
N PRO A 471 20.26 17.05 -6.27
CA PRO A 471 19.07 16.58 -6.94
C PRO A 471 19.17 16.74 -8.45
N ARG A 472 18.25 16.13 -9.17
CA ARG A 472 18.11 16.26 -10.63
C ARG A 472 18.04 17.72 -11.06
N ASN A 473 18.82 18.09 -12.09
CA ASN A 473 18.88 19.45 -12.64
C ASN A 473 18.02 19.65 -13.90
N SER A 474 17.57 18.56 -14.55
CA SER A 474 16.73 18.64 -15.75
C SER A 474 15.42 17.91 -15.56
N PHE A 475 14.34 18.60 -15.90
CA PHE A 475 12.96 18.11 -15.92
C PHE A 475 12.40 18.15 -17.35
N ASP A 476 13.26 18.32 -18.35
CA ASP A 476 12.86 18.32 -19.74
C ASP A 476 12.16 17.00 -20.08
N LEU A 477 11.11 17.09 -20.90
CA LEU A 477 10.34 15.96 -21.33
C LEU A 477 11.23 14.90 -22.00
N TRP A 478 11.37 13.73 -21.36
CA TRP A 478 12.06 12.59 -21.92
C TRP A 478 11.04 11.50 -22.26
N GLN A 479 11.02 11.07 -23.51
CA GLN A 479 10.05 10.08 -23.99
C GLN A 479 10.74 8.74 -24.15
N GLN A 480 10.20 7.74 -23.46
CA GLN A 480 10.61 6.35 -23.59
C GLN A 480 9.51 5.56 -24.29
N THR A 481 9.84 4.98 -25.44
CA THR A 481 8.95 4.00 -26.06
C THR A 481 9.21 2.64 -25.40
N VAL A 482 8.26 2.21 -24.61
CA VAL A 482 8.27 0.88 -23.97
C VAL A 482 7.59 -0.10 -24.91
N ARG A 483 8.32 -1.14 -25.31
CA ARG A 483 7.85 -2.24 -26.15
C ARG A 483 8.02 -3.56 -25.43
N GLY A 484 7.32 -4.61 -25.89
CA GLY A 484 7.42 -5.95 -25.31
C GLY A 484 6.77 -6.09 -23.93
N ARG A 485 6.04 -5.08 -23.47
CA ARG A 485 5.34 -5.09 -22.18
C ARG A 485 3.84 -5.09 -22.36
N ALA A 486 3.14 -5.80 -21.49
CA ALA A 486 1.70 -5.75 -21.34
C ALA A 486 1.28 -4.73 -20.28
N ARG A 487 -0.03 -4.52 -20.17
CA ARG A 487 -0.63 -3.90 -19.00
C ARG A 487 -0.33 -4.77 -17.76
N ARG A 488 0.14 -4.14 -16.68
CA ARG A 488 0.53 -4.87 -15.46
C ARG A 488 -0.65 -5.66 -14.85
N TRP A 489 -0.33 -6.81 -14.29
CA TRP A 489 -1.27 -7.58 -13.48
C TRP A 489 -1.40 -6.94 -12.10
N SER A 490 -2.63 -6.60 -11.70
CA SER A 490 -2.86 -6.10 -10.34
C SER A 490 -2.78 -7.22 -9.31
N PRO A 491 -2.45 -6.93 -8.03
CA PRO A 491 -2.50 -7.91 -6.95
C PRO A 491 -3.85 -8.63 -6.86
N LEU A 492 -4.94 -7.92 -7.17
CA LEU A 492 -6.29 -8.48 -7.19
C LEU A 492 -6.49 -9.52 -8.30
N HIS A 493 -5.90 -9.32 -9.49
CA HIS A 493 -5.94 -10.31 -10.58
C HIS A 493 -5.19 -11.60 -10.19
N LEU A 494 -4.03 -11.45 -9.53
CA LEU A 494 -3.23 -12.58 -9.07
C LEU A 494 -3.94 -13.36 -7.96
N GLU A 495 -4.57 -12.68 -7.02
CA GLU A 495 -5.38 -13.28 -5.96
C GLU A 495 -6.57 -14.03 -6.56
N SER A 496 -7.22 -13.47 -7.57
CA SER A 496 -8.34 -14.10 -8.28
C SER A 496 -7.92 -15.38 -9.02
N ALA A 497 -6.79 -15.34 -9.72
CA ALA A 497 -6.22 -16.53 -10.39
C ALA A 497 -5.87 -17.64 -9.40
N ARG A 498 -5.28 -17.28 -8.26
CA ARG A 498 -4.97 -18.19 -7.16
C ARG A 498 -6.22 -18.80 -6.53
N SER A 499 -7.24 -18.00 -6.28
CA SER A 499 -8.51 -18.45 -5.72
C SER A 499 -9.21 -19.45 -6.61
N LEU A 500 -9.18 -19.21 -7.93
CA LEU A 500 -9.73 -20.13 -8.91
C LEU A 500 -8.99 -21.48 -8.92
N ARG A 501 -7.65 -21.47 -8.85
CA ARG A 501 -6.86 -22.70 -8.71
C ARG A 501 -7.28 -23.52 -7.50
N VAL A 502 -7.31 -22.87 -6.32
CA VAL A 502 -7.70 -23.54 -5.07
C VAL A 502 -9.10 -24.13 -5.17
N LEU A 503 -10.02 -23.41 -5.79
CA LEU A 503 -11.37 -23.89 -6.01
C LEU A 503 -11.39 -25.17 -6.85
N ILE A 504 -10.73 -25.17 -8.01
CA ILE A 504 -10.66 -26.33 -8.91
C ILE A 504 -9.99 -27.52 -8.22
N GLU A 505 -8.88 -27.29 -7.51
CA GLU A 505 -8.16 -28.34 -6.77
C GLU A 505 -9.02 -28.97 -5.67
N LEU A 506 -9.78 -28.17 -4.92
CA LEU A 506 -10.68 -28.67 -3.88
C LEU A 506 -11.82 -29.52 -4.45
N MET A 507 -12.36 -29.14 -5.60
CA MET A 507 -13.42 -29.87 -6.26
C MET A 507 -12.93 -31.24 -6.74
N GLU A 508 -11.79 -31.28 -7.39
CA GLU A 508 -11.16 -32.54 -7.83
C GLU A 508 -10.80 -33.45 -6.66
N ARG A 509 -10.23 -32.92 -5.58
CA ARG A 509 -9.93 -33.71 -4.38
C ARG A 509 -11.19 -34.31 -3.75
N LYS A 510 -12.29 -33.55 -3.69
CA LYS A 510 -13.55 -34.04 -3.17
C LYS A 510 -14.08 -35.20 -3.98
N ARG A 511 -13.98 -35.11 -5.32
CA ARG A 511 -14.39 -36.18 -6.25
C ARG A 511 -13.55 -37.42 -6.05
N PHE A 512 -12.24 -37.29 -6.03
CA PHE A 512 -11.31 -38.39 -5.80
C PHE A 512 -11.61 -39.16 -4.50
N GLN A 513 -11.94 -38.45 -3.43
CA GLN A 513 -12.36 -39.07 -2.17
C GLN A 513 -13.66 -39.84 -2.32
N GLN A 514 -14.64 -39.30 -3.04
CA GLN A 514 -15.92 -39.99 -3.28
C GLN A 514 -15.73 -41.28 -4.09
N ASP A 515 -14.92 -41.21 -5.16
CA ASP A 515 -14.63 -42.36 -6.01
C ASP A 515 -13.84 -43.44 -5.25
N PHE A 516 -12.88 -43.04 -4.43
CA PHE A 516 -12.13 -43.95 -3.54
C PHE A 516 -13.06 -44.64 -2.54
N THR A 517 -13.98 -43.91 -1.93
CA THR A 517 -14.96 -44.46 -0.98
C THR A 517 -15.92 -45.45 -1.66
N LEU A 518 -16.35 -45.16 -2.91
CA LEU A 518 -17.18 -46.06 -3.71
C LEU A 518 -16.42 -47.31 -4.11
N LEU A 519 -15.14 -47.17 -4.46
CA LEU A 519 -14.27 -48.29 -4.80
C LEU A 519 -14.05 -49.23 -3.59
N GLU A 520 -13.74 -48.64 -2.41
CA GLU A 520 -13.63 -49.41 -1.16
C GLU A 520 -14.93 -50.12 -0.81
N ALA A 521 -16.07 -49.42 -0.92
CA ALA A 521 -17.39 -50.04 -0.69
C ALA A 521 -17.70 -51.16 -1.68
N SER A 522 -17.28 -51.04 -2.95
CA SER A 522 -17.43 -52.05 -3.97
C SER A 522 -16.52 -53.24 -3.72
N LEU A 523 -15.26 -53.02 -3.34
CA LEU A 523 -14.31 -54.05 -2.97
C LEU A 523 -14.70 -54.81 -1.71
N SER A 524 -15.25 -54.14 -0.70
CA SER A 524 -15.76 -54.81 0.49
C SER A 524 -17.00 -55.66 0.18
N ARG A 525 -17.91 -55.24 -0.69
CA ARG A 525 -19.02 -56.07 -1.17
C ARG A 525 -18.58 -57.31 -1.94
N LEU A 526 -17.51 -57.19 -2.76
CA LEU A 526 -16.91 -58.35 -3.45
C LEU A 526 -16.24 -59.32 -2.46
N ARG A 527 -15.67 -58.79 -1.38
CA ARG A 527 -15.04 -59.59 -0.32
C ARG A 527 -16.09 -60.31 0.56
N ASP A 528 -17.21 -59.66 0.83
CA ASP A 528 -18.31 -60.22 1.61
C ASP A 528 -19.22 -61.15 0.77
N GLY A 529 -19.32 -60.92 -0.55
CA GLY A 529 -20.05 -61.80 -1.50
C GLY A 529 -19.36 -63.09 -1.84
N GLY A 530 -18.05 -63.24 -1.51
CA GLY A 530 -17.25 -64.45 -1.78
C GLY A 530 -17.48 -65.63 -0.81
N GLY A 531 -18.42 -65.48 0.15
CA GLY A 531 -18.59 -66.41 1.29
C GLY A 531 -19.49 -67.61 1.11
N HIS A 532 -20.08 -67.92 -0.05
CA HIS A 532 -20.95 -69.09 -0.21
C HIS A 532 -20.81 -69.83 -1.54
N TYR A 533 -19.61 -70.35 -1.80
CA TYR A 533 -19.45 -71.49 -2.68
C TYR A 533 -18.70 -72.61 -1.94
N ARG A 534 -19.42 -73.37 -1.10
CA ARG A 534 -19.00 -74.68 -0.66
C ARG A 534 -19.18 -75.65 -1.85
N THR A 535 -18.17 -75.78 -2.69
CA THR A 535 -18.06 -76.90 -3.64
C THR A 535 -17.60 -78.16 -2.89
N ARG A 536 -18.54 -79.08 -2.74
CA ARG A 536 -18.28 -80.49 -2.31
C ARG A 536 -17.42 -81.17 -3.35
N CYS A 537 -16.10 -81.24 -3.17
CA CYS A 537 -15.24 -82.09 -3.91
C CYS A 537 -14.88 -83.28 -3.04
N GLN A 538 -15.47 -84.46 -3.39
CA GLN A 538 -15.02 -85.77 -2.95
C GLN A 538 -13.66 -86.12 -3.56
N GLY A 539 -12.80 -86.53 -2.72
CA GLY A 539 -11.59 -87.33 -2.79
C GLY A 539 -10.93 -87.61 -4.12
N ARG A 540 -9.69 -87.18 -4.22
CA ARG A 540 -8.57 -87.95 -4.76
C ARG A 540 -7.27 -87.46 -4.15
N ARG A 541 -6.50 -88.43 -3.62
CA ARG A 541 -5.12 -88.23 -3.10
C ARG A 541 -4.21 -87.80 -4.23
N ALA A 542 -3.35 -86.81 -4.00
CA ALA A 542 -2.21 -86.49 -4.84
C ALA A 542 -0.90 -86.55 -4.01
N PRO A 543 0.21 -86.93 -4.62
CA PRO A 543 1.45 -87.23 -3.91
C PRO A 543 2.26 -85.91 -3.63
N ALA A 544 3.21 -86.13 -2.71
CA ALA A 544 4.10 -85.17 -2.14
C ALA A 544 5.18 -84.60 -3.09
N ASP A 545 5.80 -83.58 -2.58
CA ASP A 545 7.08 -82.94 -2.93
C ASP A 545 7.09 -81.86 -4.02
N VAL A 546 7.17 -80.62 -3.51
CA VAL A 546 8.17 -79.67 -3.98
C VAL A 546 8.43 -78.68 -2.83
N ARG A 547 9.69 -78.61 -2.38
CA ARG A 547 10.21 -77.65 -1.37
C ARG A 547 10.27 -76.26 -1.96
N GLN A 548 9.77 -75.29 -1.22
CA GLN A 548 10.07 -73.86 -1.44
C GLN A 548 10.94 -73.29 -0.27
N PRO A 549 11.90 -72.38 -0.54
CA PRO A 549 12.81 -71.87 0.45
C PRO A 549 12.18 -70.69 1.23
N GLY A 550 12.57 -70.63 2.50
CA GLY A 550 12.01 -69.80 3.54
C GLY A 550 12.06 -68.30 3.35
N VAL A 551 10.96 -67.70 3.68
CA VAL A 551 10.87 -66.29 4.02
C VAL A 551 10.71 -66.18 5.53
N ARG A 552 11.70 -65.60 6.20
CA ARG A 552 11.68 -65.32 7.62
C ARG A 552 10.65 -64.23 7.94
N ARG A 553 9.62 -64.55 8.70
CA ARG A 553 8.77 -63.58 9.39
C ARG A 553 9.48 -63.16 10.66
N THR A 554 9.78 -61.87 10.79
CA THR A 554 10.11 -61.25 12.04
C THR A 554 8.86 -60.68 12.67
N GLN A 555 8.51 -61.12 13.88
CA GLN A 555 7.49 -60.53 14.73
C GLN A 555 8.04 -59.21 15.33
N PRO A 556 7.20 -58.19 15.56
CA PRO A 556 7.63 -57.01 16.31
C PRO A 556 7.50 -57.26 17.82
N ASP A 557 8.57 -56.98 18.50
CA ASP A 557 8.70 -57.00 19.98
C ASP A 557 8.00 -55.78 20.60
N ARG A 558 7.28 -56.02 21.67
CA ARG A 558 6.66 -54.99 22.51
C ARG A 558 7.65 -54.62 23.61
N SER A 559 8.26 -53.44 23.50
CA SER A 559 8.69 -52.72 24.74
C SER A 559 8.87 -51.25 24.41
N GLY A 560 8.09 -50.44 25.12
CA GLY A 560 8.12 -48.98 25.00
C GLY A 560 9.34 -48.36 25.65
N ARG A 561 9.84 -47.32 25.00
CA ARG A 561 10.43 -46.15 25.63
C ARG A 561 10.38 -44.97 24.66
N LEU A 562 9.66 -43.94 25.08
CA LEU A 562 9.69 -42.61 24.52
C LEU A 562 11.03 -41.95 24.85
N ASP A 563 11.92 -41.79 23.90
CA ASP A 563 13.05 -40.88 24.02
C ASP A 563 12.75 -39.56 23.31
N ARG A 564 12.77 -38.51 24.12
CA ARG A 564 12.57 -37.11 23.72
C ARG A 564 13.85 -36.60 23.06
N LEU A 565 13.82 -36.30 21.79
CA LEU A 565 14.85 -35.50 21.15
C LEU A 565 14.65 -34.02 21.54
N ARG A 566 15.57 -33.51 22.34
CA ARG A 566 15.75 -32.09 22.68
C ARG A 566 16.61 -31.44 21.61
N HIS A 567 16.08 -30.41 20.93
CA HIS A 567 16.91 -29.43 20.24
C HIS A 567 17.25 -28.27 21.19
N PRO A 568 18.47 -27.73 21.16
CA PRO A 568 18.88 -26.65 22.04
C PRO A 568 18.40 -25.30 21.55
N CYS A 569 17.75 -24.51 22.43
CA CYS A 569 17.50 -23.08 22.26
C CYS A 569 18.74 -22.26 22.66
N PRO A 570 19.09 -21.19 21.96
CA PRO A 570 20.10 -20.24 22.42
C PRO A 570 19.55 -19.31 23.50
N ALA A 571 20.40 -18.98 24.42
CA ALA A 571 20.15 -18.28 25.67
C ALA A 571 19.69 -16.81 25.51
N GLY A 572 18.75 -16.41 26.33
CA GLY A 572 18.64 -15.06 26.84
C GLY A 572 17.38 -14.26 26.52
N ARG A 573 16.21 -14.62 27.09
CA ARG A 573 15.20 -13.68 27.59
C ARG A 573 14.20 -14.40 28.50
N ARG A 574 13.98 -13.83 29.69
CA ARG A 574 13.10 -14.35 30.72
C ARG A 574 11.64 -14.22 30.34
N CYS A 575 10.92 -15.33 30.26
CA CYS A 575 9.46 -15.35 30.17
C CYS A 575 8.86 -15.31 31.57
N ARG A 576 7.93 -14.39 31.81
CA ARG A 576 7.04 -14.40 32.99
C ARG A 576 5.80 -15.27 32.68
N PRO A 577 5.26 -15.99 33.67
CA PRO A 577 4.12 -16.87 33.46
C PRO A 577 2.80 -16.09 33.42
N TRP A 578 1.95 -16.50 32.47
CA TRP A 578 0.58 -16.01 32.29
C TRP A 578 -0.34 -16.61 33.35
N GLN A 579 -0.98 -15.77 34.19
CA GLN A 579 -2.00 -16.18 35.14
C GLN A 579 -3.39 -15.98 34.49
N GLY A 580 -4.08 -17.08 34.25
CA GLY A 580 -5.47 -17.07 33.78
C GLY A 580 -6.44 -16.53 34.83
N ARG A 581 -7.32 -15.62 34.42
CA ARG A 581 -8.50 -15.22 35.17
C ARG A 581 -9.75 -15.86 34.56
N THR A 582 -10.45 -16.58 35.40
CA THR A 582 -11.74 -17.20 35.18
C THR A 582 -12.85 -16.18 34.90
N ALA A 583 -13.57 -16.37 33.80
CA ALA A 583 -14.76 -15.58 33.47
C ALA A 583 -15.99 -16.05 34.29
N ARG A 584 -16.63 -15.13 35.01
CA ARG A 584 -17.95 -15.29 35.57
C ARG A 584 -19.03 -14.96 34.53
N ARG A 585 -20.00 -15.84 34.42
CA ARG A 585 -21.25 -15.65 33.67
C ARG A 585 -22.08 -14.54 34.29
N GLY A 586 -22.55 -13.59 33.47
CA GLY A 586 -23.54 -12.57 33.84
C GLY A 586 -24.60 -12.44 32.76
N ALA A 587 -25.84 -12.43 33.19
CA ALA A 587 -27.11 -12.59 32.48
C ALA A 587 -27.41 -11.53 31.42
N ALA A 588 -28.18 -11.92 30.40
CA ALA A 588 -28.78 -11.08 29.38
C ALA A 588 -29.93 -10.21 29.94
N PRO A 589 -30.17 -9.00 29.39
CA PRO A 589 -31.48 -8.35 29.48
C PRO A 589 -32.22 -8.38 28.14
N GLY A 590 -33.52 -8.65 28.23
CA GLY A 590 -34.47 -8.77 27.14
C GLY A 590 -34.93 -7.42 26.52
N PRO A 591 -35.86 -7.47 25.55
CA PRO A 591 -36.07 -6.39 24.58
C PRO A 591 -36.95 -5.27 25.14
N ARG A 592 -36.57 -4.01 24.89
CA ARG A 592 -37.42 -2.84 25.12
C ARG A 592 -38.10 -2.40 23.83
N ARG A 593 -39.40 -2.18 23.97
CA ARG A 593 -40.40 -1.77 22.99
C ARG A 593 -40.11 -0.42 22.35
N LEU A 594 -40.39 -0.33 21.05
CA LEU A 594 -40.61 0.92 20.31
C LEU A 594 -41.82 1.67 20.86
N CYS A 595 -41.69 2.95 21.11
CA CYS A 595 -42.82 3.89 21.18
C CYS A 595 -42.73 4.84 19.98
N HIS A 596 -43.76 4.79 19.16
CA HIS A 596 -44.09 5.80 18.15
C HIS A 596 -44.44 7.13 18.81
N LEU A 597 -44.00 8.22 18.27
CA LEU A 597 -44.65 9.53 18.40
C LEU A 597 -44.70 10.21 17.03
N ALA A 598 -45.94 10.48 16.63
CA ALA A 598 -46.31 11.08 15.35
C ALA A 598 -46.29 12.61 15.42
N ALA A 599 -45.93 13.17 14.32
CA ALA A 599 -46.36 14.41 13.67
C ALA A 599 -47.00 15.58 14.42
N ALA A 600 -46.54 16.78 14.16
CA ALA A 600 -47.37 17.90 13.62
C ALA A 600 -46.50 19.03 13.10
N HIS A 601 -46.79 19.45 11.89
CA HIS A 601 -46.45 20.75 11.25
C HIS A 601 -47.31 21.89 11.87
N PRO A 602 -47.02 23.17 11.71
CA PRO A 602 -46.86 23.80 10.38
C PRO A 602 -45.46 24.28 10.01
#